data_fdee8a7d6ab5031cdc60137ece66bb5b
#
_entry.id   fdee8a7d6ab5031cdc60137ece66bb5b
#
_cell.length_a   1.000
_cell.length_b   1.000
_cell.length_c   1.000
_cell.angle_alpha   90.00
_cell.angle_beta   90.00
_cell.angle_gamma   90.00
#
_symmetry.space_group_name_H-M   'P 1'
#
loop_
_entity.id
_entity.type
_entity.pdbx_description
1 polymer ?
#
loop_
_entity_poly.entity_id
_entity_poly.type
_entity_poly.pdbx_seq_one_letter_code
_entity_poly.pdbx_strand_id
1 'polypeptide(L)'
;MRTLFSALLLFTSLCSNAQNTDIEVQIDSITHQDPSTSERIFTVHYHIKNKAKSLISLVLNTKELRSNMYNNSSWIPSYRLFQEKNMIETNTVFDSKKSDAVLKKIMQDLENNRKGLADYLLKQQKELKIKRSKKILESIVKFQPNETKNFSATLSWDKNRYHKFEDNEYFLDQKTIHYLDLFLYLNKEELVSTLLPEDLKIILTDPTIATGWIYTNKVEINFRD
;
A
#
# COMPACT_ATOMS: atom_id res chain seq x y z
N MET A 1 -42.92 -21.26 -11.70
CA MET A 1 -42.68 -19.91 -11.15
C MET A 1 -41.93 -19.87 -9.78
N ARG A 2 -41.67 -20.99 -9.12
CA ARG A 2 -40.95 -21.04 -7.82
C ARG A 2 -39.42 -21.12 -7.93
N THR A 3 -38.89 -21.50 -9.07
CA THR A 3 -37.42 -21.68 -9.27
C THR A 3 -36.66 -20.39 -9.67
N LEU A 4 -37.36 -19.37 -10.12
CA LEU A 4 -36.76 -18.07 -10.51
C LEU A 4 -36.44 -17.15 -9.32
N PHE A 5 -37.15 -17.33 -8.19
CA PHE A 5 -36.89 -16.49 -6.99
C PHE A 5 -35.67 -16.92 -6.19
N SER A 6 -35.25 -18.20 -6.27
CA SER A 6 -34.05 -18.67 -5.56
C SER A 6 -32.74 -18.25 -6.24
N ALA A 7 -32.74 -18.01 -7.54
CA ALA A 7 -31.55 -17.57 -8.26
C ALA A 7 -31.23 -16.08 -8.00
N LEU A 8 -32.24 -15.26 -7.73
CA LEU A 8 -32.05 -13.82 -7.47
C LEU A 8 -31.45 -13.56 -6.08
N LEU A 9 -31.70 -14.43 -5.10
CA LEU A 9 -31.15 -14.31 -3.74
C LEU A 9 -29.68 -14.73 -3.65
N LEU A 10 -29.20 -15.57 -4.57
CA LEU A 10 -27.79 -15.97 -4.62
C LEU A 10 -26.87 -14.94 -5.26
N PHE A 11 -27.40 -14.03 -6.09
CA PHE A 11 -26.62 -12.97 -6.72
C PHE A 11 -26.35 -11.77 -5.82
N THR A 12 -27.11 -11.56 -4.77
CA THR A 12 -26.93 -10.43 -3.83
C THR A 12 -25.87 -10.68 -2.77
N SER A 13 -25.41 -11.92 -2.59
CA SER A 13 -24.38 -12.26 -1.59
C SER A 13 -22.93 -12.15 -2.09
N LEU A 14 -22.71 -11.85 -3.38
CA LEU A 14 -21.38 -11.77 -3.98
C LEU A 14 -20.79 -10.34 -4.04
N CYS A 15 -21.51 -9.33 -3.59
CA CYS A 15 -21.07 -7.94 -3.64
C CYS A 15 -20.69 -7.34 -2.27
N SER A 16 -20.13 -8.15 -1.37
CA SER A 16 -19.80 -7.67 -0.01
C SER A 16 -18.43 -6.99 0.14
N ASN A 17 -17.79 -6.58 -0.95
CA ASN A 17 -16.64 -5.65 -0.86
C ASN A 17 -17.13 -4.24 -1.18
N ALA A 18 -18.03 -3.71 -0.35
CA ALA A 18 -18.54 -2.36 -0.52
C ALA A 18 -17.45 -1.32 -0.24
N GLN A 19 -17.47 -0.24 -1.02
CA GLN A 19 -16.68 0.95 -0.72
C GLN A 19 -17.02 1.42 0.70
N ASN A 20 -16.01 1.62 1.54
CA ASN A 20 -16.23 2.13 2.88
C ASN A 20 -16.61 3.62 2.79
N THR A 21 -17.81 3.97 3.22
CA THR A 21 -18.35 5.34 3.19
C THR A 21 -18.11 6.12 4.46
N ASP A 22 -17.74 5.42 5.55
CA ASP A 22 -17.52 6.02 6.87
C ASP A 22 -16.14 6.65 7.02
N ILE A 23 -15.25 6.37 6.07
CA ILE A 23 -13.89 6.90 6.05
C ILE A 23 -13.70 7.69 4.76
N GLU A 24 -13.16 8.87 4.90
CA GLU A 24 -12.72 9.70 3.79
C GLU A 24 -11.20 9.78 3.80
N VAL A 25 -10.58 9.60 2.65
CA VAL A 25 -9.14 9.80 2.45
C VAL A 25 -8.95 10.74 1.28
N GLN A 26 -8.18 11.82 1.49
CA GLN A 26 -7.89 12.78 0.44
C GLN A 26 -6.40 13.11 0.42
N ILE A 27 -5.85 13.22 -0.79
CA ILE A 27 -4.53 13.81 -0.99
C ILE A 27 -4.69 15.32 -0.96
N ASP A 28 -3.97 15.97 -0.07
CA ASP A 28 -3.97 17.43 0.09
C ASP A 28 -3.01 18.07 -0.89
N SER A 29 -1.81 17.50 -1.04
CA SER A 29 -0.79 17.97 -1.97
C SER A 29 0.29 16.94 -2.20
N ILE A 30 1.02 17.10 -3.30
CA ILE A 30 2.25 16.36 -3.58
C ILE A 30 3.35 17.40 -3.77
N THR A 31 4.37 17.36 -2.91
CA THR A 31 5.56 18.20 -3.01
C THR A 31 6.74 17.34 -3.46
N HIS A 32 7.79 17.97 -3.95
CA HIS A 32 9.01 17.25 -4.30
C HIS A 32 10.26 18.06 -3.93
N GLN A 33 11.37 17.34 -3.82
CA GLN A 33 12.72 17.87 -3.68
C GLN A 33 13.69 17.00 -4.48
N ASP A 34 14.70 17.64 -5.06
CA ASP A 34 15.74 16.98 -5.83
C ASP A 34 17.03 16.95 -5.00
N PRO A 35 17.30 15.87 -4.23
CA PRO A 35 18.53 15.77 -3.44
C PRO A 35 19.77 15.63 -4.33
N SER A 36 19.59 15.24 -5.59
CA SER A 36 20.64 15.16 -6.60
C SER A 36 20.04 15.36 -8.00
N THR A 37 20.91 15.48 -9.00
CA THR A 37 20.48 15.55 -10.43
C THR A 37 19.83 14.26 -10.93
N SER A 38 20.08 13.14 -10.25
CA SER A 38 19.56 11.82 -10.63
C SER A 38 18.40 11.33 -9.78
N GLU A 39 18.02 12.07 -8.72
CA GLU A 39 16.98 11.60 -7.79
C GLU A 39 16.00 12.72 -7.47
N ARG A 40 14.72 12.39 -7.49
CA ARG A 40 13.62 13.21 -6.97
C ARG A 40 12.88 12.42 -5.89
N ILE A 41 12.62 13.09 -4.78
CA ILE A 41 11.80 12.55 -3.70
C ILE A 41 10.49 13.31 -3.70
N PHE A 42 9.40 12.60 -3.95
CA PHE A 42 8.05 13.12 -3.79
C PHE A 42 7.57 12.86 -2.37
N THR A 43 6.90 13.84 -1.79
CA THR A 43 6.17 13.70 -0.51
C THR A 43 4.70 13.87 -0.78
N VAL A 44 3.93 12.80 -0.56
CA VAL A 44 2.46 12.81 -0.66
C VAL A 44 1.90 13.15 0.70
N HIS A 45 1.24 14.31 0.81
CA HIS A 45 0.52 14.75 2.01
C HIS A 45 -0.94 14.38 1.85
N TYR A 46 -1.52 13.72 2.82
CA TYR A 46 -2.91 13.29 2.77
C TYR A 46 -3.52 13.26 4.16
N HIS A 47 -4.83 13.33 4.22
CA HIS A 47 -5.56 13.19 5.47
C HIS A 47 -6.56 12.05 5.40
N ILE A 48 -6.87 11.52 6.57
CA ILE A 48 -7.91 10.52 6.79
C ILE A 48 -8.90 11.10 7.80
N LYS A 49 -10.20 11.05 7.46
CA LYS A 49 -11.30 11.53 8.30
C LYS A 49 -12.27 10.40 8.58
N ASN A 50 -12.61 10.22 9.86
CA ASN A 50 -13.71 9.39 10.29
C ASN A 50 -15.02 10.19 10.14
N LYS A 51 -15.94 9.76 9.26
CA LYS A 51 -17.28 10.37 9.08
C LYS A 51 -18.36 9.66 9.89
N ALA A 52 -18.03 8.52 10.49
CA ALA A 52 -18.97 7.80 11.33
C ALA A 52 -19.19 8.49 12.68
N LYS A 53 -20.28 8.11 13.33
CA LYS A 53 -20.64 8.57 14.69
C LYS A 53 -19.95 7.75 15.80
N SER A 54 -19.13 6.76 15.44
CA SER A 54 -18.45 5.85 16.34
C SER A 54 -16.93 5.89 16.12
N LEU A 55 -16.18 5.36 17.08
CA LEU A 55 -14.76 5.13 16.96
C LEU A 55 -14.48 4.16 15.79
N ILE A 56 -13.52 4.52 14.96
CA ILE A 56 -12.99 3.64 13.89
C ILE A 56 -11.49 3.44 14.11
N SER A 57 -11.04 2.22 13.89
CA SER A 57 -9.62 1.87 13.88
C SER A 57 -9.21 1.41 12.48
N LEU A 58 -8.07 1.87 11.99
CA LEU A 58 -7.46 1.41 10.76
C LEU A 58 -6.17 0.67 11.06
N VAL A 59 -6.00 -0.52 10.49
CA VAL A 59 -4.70 -1.19 10.46
C VAL A 59 -3.98 -0.65 9.24
N LEU A 60 -3.13 0.37 9.43
CA LEU A 60 -2.57 1.11 8.30
C LEU A 60 -1.17 1.67 8.58
N ASN A 61 -0.19 1.24 7.81
CA ASN A 61 1.13 1.86 7.81
C ASN A 61 1.09 3.14 6.97
N THR A 62 0.92 4.27 7.64
CA THR A 62 0.75 5.59 7.02
C THR A 62 2.04 6.21 6.47
N LYS A 63 3.19 5.59 6.72
CA LYS A 63 4.51 6.10 6.32
C LYS A 63 5.06 5.50 5.03
N GLU A 64 4.44 4.43 4.55
CA GLU A 64 4.86 3.71 3.35
C GLU A 64 3.75 3.76 2.30
N LEU A 65 4.13 3.85 1.04
CA LEU A 65 3.25 3.67 -0.11
C LEU A 65 3.80 2.52 -0.96
N ARG A 66 2.91 1.75 -1.57
CA ARG A 66 3.28 0.68 -2.49
C ARG A 66 2.57 0.84 -3.81
N SER A 67 3.19 0.32 -4.86
CA SER A 67 2.53 0.18 -6.15
C SER A 67 1.33 -0.77 -6.03
N ASN A 68 0.25 -0.45 -6.73
CA ASN A 68 -0.94 -1.31 -6.83
C ASN A 68 -0.67 -2.65 -7.54
N MET A 69 0.47 -2.80 -8.21
CA MET A 69 0.88 -4.04 -8.88
C MET A 69 1.56 -5.04 -7.92
N TYR A 70 2.09 -4.58 -6.79
CA TYR A 70 2.56 -5.49 -5.75
C TYR A 70 1.35 -5.99 -4.94
N ASN A 71 1.27 -7.31 -4.75
CA ASN A 71 0.23 -7.97 -3.97
C ASN A 71 -0.24 -7.11 -2.80
N ASN A 72 -1.49 -6.72 -2.86
CA ASN A 72 -2.13 -5.81 -1.94
C ASN A 72 -1.92 -6.27 -0.51
N SER A 73 -1.01 -5.62 0.20
CA SER A 73 -0.99 -5.81 1.64
C SER A 73 -2.02 -4.85 2.21
N SER A 74 -3.06 -5.39 2.82
CA SER A 74 -4.20 -4.65 3.37
C SER A 74 -3.85 -3.64 4.48
N TRP A 75 -2.58 -3.39 4.73
CA TRP A 75 -2.10 -2.48 5.77
C TRP A 75 -1.12 -1.40 5.27
N ILE A 76 -0.82 -1.37 3.97
CA ILE A 76 -0.02 -0.30 3.35
C ILE A 76 -0.83 0.33 2.23
N PRO A 77 -1.03 1.66 2.24
CA PRO A 77 -1.72 2.33 1.14
C PRO A 77 -1.03 2.06 -0.19
N SER A 78 -1.81 1.79 -1.21
CA SER A 78 -1.31 1.63 -2.57
C SER A 78 -1.50 2.91 -3.36
N TYR A 79 -0.53 3.23 -4.23
CA TYR A 79 -0.65 4.32 -5.17
C TYR A 79 -0.89 3.80 -6.58
N ARG A 80 -1.62 4.61 -7.37
CA ARG A 80 -1.77 4.43 -8.81
C ARG A 80 -1.28 5.68 -9.51
N LEU A 81 -0.62 5.50 -10.64
CA LEU A 81 -0.13 6.59 -11.46
C LEU A 81 -0.92 6.64 -12.77
N PHE A 82 -1.26 7.84 -13.23
CA PHE A 82 -2.02 8.06 -14.45
C PHE A 82 -1.30 9.05 -15.33
N GLN A 83 -1.31 8.76 -16.62
CA GLN A 83 -0.98 9.72 -17.67
C GLN A 83 -2.29 10.15 -18.30
N GLU A 84 -2.67 11.40 -18.12
CA GLU A 84 -4.00 11.89 -18.45
C GLU A 84 -5.11 11.06 -17.77
N LYS A 85 -5.84 10.24 -18.54
CA LYS A 85 -6.90 9.35 -18.04
C LYS A 85 -6.46 7.90 -17.90
N ASN A 86 -5.32 7.52 -18.50
CA ASN A 86 -4.87 6.16 -18.57
C ASN A 86 -4.00 5.81 -17.34
N MET A 87 -4.34 4.72 -16.68
CA MET A 87 -3.49 4.20 -15.61
C MET A 87 -2.22 3.61 -16.23
N ILE A 88 -1.07 3.96 -15.63
CA ILE A 88 0.23 3.42 -16.00
C ILE A 88 0.60 2.31 -15.02
N GLU A 89 1.33 1.31 -15.50
CA GLU A 89 1.95 0.34 -14.60
C GLU A 89 3.01 1.02 -13.74
N THR A 90 2.99 0.77 -12.46
CA THR A 90 3.82 1.49 -11.48
C THR A 90 4.83 0.60 -10.77
N ASN A 91 4.99 -0.66 -11.22
CA ASN A 91 5.87 -1.65 -10.59
C ASN A 91 7.27 -1.16 -10.33
N THR A 92 7.78 -0.33 -11.24
CA THR A 92 9.17 0.09 -11.27
C THR A 92 9.35 1.59 -11.15
N VAL A 93 8.27 2.38 -11.28
CA VAL A 93 8.35 3.86 -11.37
C VAL A 93 9.02 4.49 -10.15
N PHE A 94 8.71 3.98 -8.97
CA PHE A 94 9.29 4.47 -7.70
C PHE A 94 10.14 3.40 -7.01
N ASP A 95 10.71 2.48 -7.81
CA ASP A 95 11.58 1.44 -7.26
C ASP A 95 12.91 2.04 -6.84
N SER A 96 13.24 1.94 -5.58
CA SER A 96 14.40 2.58 -5.02
C SER A 96 15.62 1.64 -5.07
N LYS A 97 16.82 2.22 -5.20
CA LYS A 97 18.12 1.53 -5.03
C LYS A 97 18.24 0.71 -3.73
N LYS A 98 17.30 0.91 -2.79
CA LYS A 98 17.24 0.13 -1.54
C LYS A 98 16.89 -1.33 -1.79
N SER A 99 16.13 -1.66 -2.84
CA SER A 99 15.81 -3.06 -3.17
C SER A 99 17.06 -3.83 -3.58
N ASP A 100 17.95 -3.22 -4.35
CA ASP A 100 19.19 -3.86 -4.83
C ASP A 100 20.16 -4.15 -3.67
N ALA A 101 20.27 -3.21 -2.73
CA ALA A 101 21.08 -3.41 -1.52
C ALA A 101 20.53 -4.53 -0.62
N VAL A 102 19.20 -4.61 -0.50
CA VAL A 102 18.54 -5.69 0.27
C VAL A 102 18.71 -7.04 -0.42
N LEU A 103 18.52 -7.11 -1.74
CA LEU A 103 18.73 -8.31 -2.53
C LEU A 103 20.19 -8.80 -2.43
N LYS A 104 21.16 -7.90 -2.58
CA LYS A 104 22.58 -8.22 -2.44
C LYS A 104 22.90 -8.77 -1.07
N LYS A 105 22.33 -8.19 -0.02
CA LYS A 105 22.49 -8.69 1.37
C LYS A 105 21.91 -10.09 1.53
N ILE A 106 20.68 -10.31 1.03
CA ILE A 106 20.02 -11.62 1.06
C ILE A 106 20.88 -12.66 0.34
N MET A 107 21.41 -12.34 -0.83
CA MET A 107 22.27 -13.27 -1.60
C MET A 107 23.55 -13.60 -0.84
N GLN A 108 24.20 -12.62 -0.22
CA GLN A 108 25.39 -12.86 0.62
C GLN A 108 25.05 -13.72 1.83
N ASP A 109 23.94 -13.47 2.52
CA ASP A 109 23.51 -14.26 3.67
C ASP A 109 23.18 -15.71 3.28
N LEU A 110 22.57 -15.93 2.11
CA LEU A 110 22.31 -17.26 1.56
C LEU A 110 23.60 -17.99 1.23
N GLU A 111 24.57 -17.31 0.66
CA GLU A 111 25.87 -17.90 0.30
C GLU A 111 26.68 -18.33 1.53
N ASN A 112 26.68 -17.51 2.56
CA ASN A 112 27.35 -17.78 3.83
C ASN A 112 26.70 -18.93 4.62
N ASN A 113 25.44 -19.24 4.40
CA ASN A 113 24.66 -20.22 5.16
C ASN A 113 24.29 -21.49 4.37
N ARG A 114 25.00 -21.81 3.28
CA ARG A 114 24.68 -22.95 2.39
C ARG A 114 24.48 -24.29 3.12
N LYS A 115 25.25 -24.59 4.17
CA LYS A 115 25.18 -25.88 4.87
C LYS A 115 24.01 -26.03 5.84
N GLY A 116 23.39 -24.93 6.27
CA GLY A 116 22.21 -24.92 7.17
C GLY A 116 21.07 -24.14 6.58
N LEU A 117 20.98 -24.07 5.24
CA LEU A 117 20.09 -23.16 4.53
C LEU A 117 18.62 -23.33 4.92
N ALA A 118 18.14 -24.56 5.05
CA ALA A 118 16.74 -24.83 5.40
C ALA A 118 16.40 -24.30 6.81
N ASP A 119 17.23 -24.61 7.81
CA ASP A 119 17.05 -24.15 9.19
C ASP A 119 17.22 -22.64 9.30
N TYR A 120 18.17 -22.07 8.57
CA TYR A 120 18.38 -20.63 8.47
C TYR A 120 17.12 -19.93 7.90
N LEU A 121 16.58 -20.42 6.79
CA LEU A 121 15.38 -19.86 6.16
C LEU A 121 14.15 -19.95 7.07
N LEU A 122 13.95 -21.08 7.75
CA LEU A 122 12.85 -21.25 8.72
C LEU A 122 12.99 -20.27 9.89
N LYS A 123 14.20 -20.12 10.43
CA LYS A 123 14.46 -19.14 11.50
C LYS A 123 14.19 -17.71 11.02
N GLN A 124 14.69 -17.33 9.84
CA GLN A 124 14.45 -16.01 9.25
C GLN A 124 12.97 -15.75 9.02
N GLN A 125 12.22 -16.72 8.47
CA GLN A 125 10.78 -16.59 8.28
C GLN A 125 10.04 -16.35 9.60
N LYS A 126 10.40 -17.09 10.65
CA LYS A 126 9.80 -16.91 11.99
C LYS A 126 10.10 -15.54 12.57
N GLU A 127 11.35 -15.09 12.50
CA GLU A 127 11.75 -13.75 12.98
C GLU A 127 11.07 -12.63 12.19
N LEU A 128 10.99 -12.78 10.87
CA LEU A 128 10.27 -11.83 10.01
C LEU A 128 8.78 -11.77 10.32
N LYS A 129 8.16 -12.93 10.59
CA LYS A 129 6.75 -12.98 10.96
C LYS A 129 6.50 -12.26 12.29
N ILE A 130 7.34 -12.48 13.30
CA ILE A 130 7.26 -11.78 14.59
C ILE A 130 7.39 -10.26 14.40
N LYS A 131 8.42 -9.82 13.67
CA LYS A 131 8.64 -8.39 13.39
C LYS A 131 7.48 -7.75 12.63
N ARG A 132 6.94 -8.45 11.63
CA ARG A 132 5.78 -7.97 10.85
C ARG A 132 4.53 -7.88 11.71
N SER A 133 4.24 -8.91 12.51
CA SER A 133 3.09 -8.93 13.40
C SER A 133 3.13 -7.74 14.37
N LYS A 134 4.25 -7.52 15.03
CA LYS A 134 4.46 -6.36 15.90
C LYS A 134 4.26 -5.03 15.16
N LYS A 135 4.88 -4.87 13.98
CA LYS A 135 4.75 -3.64 13.16
C LYS A 135 3.30 -3.38 12.75
N ILE A 136 2.54 -4.42 12.43
CA ILE A 136 1.12 -4.30 12.07
C ILE A 136 0.28 -3.85 13.28
N LEU A 137 0.48 -4.44 14.46
CA LEU A 137 -0.23 -4.00 15.66
C LEU A 137 0.10 -2.54 16.03
N GLU A 138 1.37 -2.14 15.91
CA GLU A 138 1.82 -0.76 16.15
C GLU A 138 1.27 0.23 15.11
N SER A 139 0.79 -0.26 13.96
CA SER A 139 0.20 0.56 12.90
C SER A 139 -1.30 0.79 13.04
N ILE A 140 -1.92 0.34 14.13
CA ILE A 140 -3.34 0.59 14.38
C ILE A 140 -3.55 2.07 14.73
N VAL A 141 -4.22 2.78 13.83
CA VAL A 141 -4.58 4.19 14.00
C VAL A 141 -6.04 4.29 14.37
N LYS A 142 -6.33 4.90 15.53
CA LYS A 142 -7.70 5.13 16.03
C LYS A 142 -8.17 6.53 15.68
N PHE A 143 -9.42 6.64 15.26
CA PHE A 143 -10.07 7.90 14.91
C PHE A 143 -11.36 8.06 15.72
N GLN A 144 -11.46 9.13 16.51
CA GLN A 144 -12.70 9.50 17.16
C GLN A 144 -13.75 9.92 16.11
N PRO A 145 -15.05 9.96 16.46
CA PRO A 145 -16.08 10.47 15.56
C PRO A 145 -15.71 11.86 15.03
N ASN A 146 -15.79 12.05 13.70
CA ASN A 146 -15.44 13.28 12.99
C ASN A 146 -13.97 13.72 13.10
N GLU A 147 -13.08 12.90 13.67
CA GLU A 147 -11.66 13.22 13.76
C GLU A 147 -10.99 13.13 12.39
N THR A 148 -10.10 14.10 12.12
CA THR A 148 -9.22 14.11 10.96
C THR A 148 -7.76 14.03 11.41
N LYS A 149 -6.97 13.18 10.79
CA LYS A 149 -5.52 13.09 11.01
C LYS A 149 -4.77 13.22 9.70
N ASN A 150 -3.66 13.99 9.74
CA ASN A 150 -2.81 14.24 8.59
C ASN A 150 -1.62 13.29 8.61
N PHE A 151 -1.23 12.86 7.40
CA PHE A 151 -0.14 11.92 7.17
C PHE A 151 0.72 12.38 6.00
N SER A 152 1.93 11.85 5.92
CA SER A 152 2.80 12.01 4.78
C SER A 152 3.60 10.73 4.52
N ALA A 153 3.81 10.43 3.25
CA ALA A 153 4.63 9.32 2.82
C ALA A 153 5.49 9.74 1.62
N THR A 154 6.64 9.12 1.45
CA THR A 154 7.60 9.50 0.42
C THR A 154 7.74 8.42 -0.66
N LEU A 155 7.98 8.87 -1.89
CA LEU A 155 8.30 8.05 -3.06
C LEU A 155 9.61 8.58 -3.67
N SER A 156 10.62 7.73 -3.78
CA SER A 156 11.88 8.08 -4.45
C SER A 156 11.82 7.70 -5.93
N TRP A 157 12.14 8.62 -6.80
CA TRP A 157 12.21 8.44 -8.23
C TRP A 157 13.63 8.64 -8.75
N ASP A 158 14.18 7.61 -9.41
CA ASP A 158 15.45 7.69 -10.11
C ASP A 158 15.23 8.25 -11.52
N LYS A 159 15.54 9.54 -11.71
CA LYS A 159 15.33 10.23 -12.98
C LYS A 159 16.07 9.57 -14.16
N ASN A 160 17.22 8.96 -13.93
CA ASN A 160 18.05 8.38 -15.01
C ASN A 160 17.52 7.01 -15.47
N ARG A 161 16.92 6.24 -14.57
CA ARG A 161 16.41 4.90 -14.85
C ARG A 161 15.33 4.91 -15.92
N TYR A 162 14.45 5.90 -15.89
CA TYR A 162 13.28 5.99 -16.76
C TYR A 162 13.51 6.73 -18.07
N HIS A 163 14.73 7.23 -18.29
CA HIS A 163 15.15 7.81 -19.56
C HIS A 163 15.82 6.79 -20.51
N LYS A 164 16.21 5.62 -19.99
CA LYS A 164 16.87 4.58 -20.77
C LYS A 164 15.90 3.45 -21.08
N PHE A 165 15.58 3.29 -22.32
CA PHE A 165 14.76 2.19 -22.86
C PHE A 165 15.60 0.89 -22.96
N GLU A 166 16.45 0.64 -21.99
CA GLU A 166 17.23 -0.59 -21.90
C GLU A 166 16.46 -1.51 -20.94
N ASP A 167 16.16 -2.72 -21.35
CA ASP A 167 15.60 -3.80 -20.54
C ASP A 167 14.09 -3.80 -20.26
N ASN A 168 13.24 -3.30 -21.16
CA ASN A 168 11.78 -3.23 -20.97
C ASN A 168 11.34 -2.39 -19.76
N GLU A 169 12.16 -1.48 -19.31
CA GLU A 169 11.77 -0.54 -18.28
C GLU A 169 10.77 0.49 -18.81
N TYR A 170 9.91 0.93 -17.93
CA TYR A 170 8.83 1.86 -18.22
C TYR A 170 9.37 3.23 -18.63
N PHE A 171 8.98 3.72 -19.82
CA PHE A 171 9.26 5.09 -20.22
C PHE A 171 8.19 6.02 -19.65
N LEU A 172 8.60 6.94 -18.77
CA LEU A 172 7.75 8.00 -18.28
C LEU A 172 7.90 9.24 -19.16
N ASP A 173 6.86 9.60 -19.92
CA ASP A 173 6.86 10.84 -20.70
C ASP A 173 6.76 12.06 -19.79
N GLN A 174 7.89 12.72 -19.53
CA GLN A 174 7.94 13.92 -18.68
C GLN A 174 7.19 15.13 -19.25
N LYS A 175 6.85 15.14 -20.55
CA LYS A 175 6.15 16.27 -21.18
C LYS A 175 4.67 16.26 -20.89
N THR A 176 4.11 15.12 -20.55
CA THR A 176 2.70 14.97 -20.23
C THR A 176 2.40 15.23 -18.77
N ILE A 177 1.14 15.56 -18.48
CA ILE A 177 0.67 15.73 -17.10
C ILE A 177 0.39 14.35 -16.51
N HIS A 178 0.90 14.11 -15.33
CA HIS A 178 0.65 12.91 -14.58
C HIS A 178 -0.16 13.18 -13.32
N TYR A 179 -0.93 12.20 -12.90
CA TYR A 179 -1.72 12.25 -11.68
C TYR A 179 -1.43 11.02 -10.84
N LEU A 180 -1.52 11.19 -9.54
CA LEU A 180 -1.42 10.12 -8.57
C LEU A 180 -2.68 10.10 -7.71
N ASP A 181 -3.18 8.91 -7.44
CA ASP A 181 -4.14 8.68 -6.38
C ASP A 181 -3.67 7.58 -5.44
N LEU A 182 -4.31 7.50 -4.28
CA LEU A 182 -4.11 6.42 -3.33
C LEU A 182 -5.37 5.56 -3.28
N PHE A 183 -5.18 4.27 -3.01
CA PHE A 183 -6.27 3.44 -2.60
C PHE A 183 -5.87 2.58 -1.39
N LEU A 184 -6.82 2.38 -0.52
CA LEU A 184 -6.67 1.55 0.66
C LEU A 184 -7.56 0.34 0.50
N TYR A 185 -6.97 -0.84 0.65
CA TYR A 185 -7.70 -2.09 0.75
C TYR A 185 -7.61 -2.59 2.19
N LEU A 186 -8.70 -2.44 2.93
CA LEU A 186 -8.78 -2.81 4.33
C LEU A 186 -9.45 -4.18 4.44
N ASN A 187 -8.64 -5.24 4.52
CA ASN A 187 -9.12 -6.61 4.66
C ASN A 187 -8.40 -7.32 5.80
N LYS A 188 -9.13 -7.63 6.87
CA LYS A 188 -8.59 -8.34 8.03
C LYS A 188 -8.10 -9.75 7.69
N GLU A 189 -8.76 -10.43 6.76
CA GLU A 189 -8.47 -11.81 6.39
C GLU A 189 -7.11 -11.96 5.69
N GLU A 190 -6.68 -10.96 4.94
CA GLU A 190 -5.36 -10.98 4.30
C GLU A 190 -4.21 -10.93 5.32
N LEU A 191 -4.46 -10.47 6.53
CA LEU A 191 -3.47 -10.42 7.59
C LEU A 191 -3.18 -11.79 8.22
N VAL A 192 -3.99 -12.82 7.94
CA VAL A 192 -3.86 -14.18 8.50
C VAL A 192 -2.47 -14.76 8.25
N SER A 193 -1.94 -14.62 7.04
CA SER A 193 -0.61 -15.13 6.67
C SER A 193 0.54 -14.37 7.33
N THR A 194 0.29 -13.14 7.75
CA THR A 194 1.32 -12.20 8.19
C THR A 194 1.42 -12.08 9.71
N LEU A 195 0.29 -12.22 10.40
CA LEU A 195 0.21 -12.07 11.86
C LEU A 195 0.48 -13.38 12.61
N LEU A 196 0.92 -13.25 13.85
CA LEU A 196 0.88 -14.35 14.82
C LEU A 196 -0.58 -14.66 15.19
N PRO A 197 -0.92 -15.92 15.55
CA PRO A 197 -2.30 -16.30 15.84
C PRO A 197 -2.96 -15.45 16.95
N GLU A 198 -2.20 -15.12 18.01
CA GLU A 198 -2.67 -14.26 19.10
C GLU A 198 -2.97 -12.83 18.64
N ASP A 199 -2.10 -12.26 17.81
CA ASP A 199 -2.23 -10.91 17.27
C ASP A 199 -3.38 -10.82 16.26
N LEU A 200 -3.53 -11.87 15.45
CA LEU A 200 -4.64 -11.99 14.51
C LEU A 200 -5.99 -11.98 15.23
N LYS A 201 -6.09 -12.69 16.35
CA LYS A 201 -7.31 -12.73 17.16
C LYS A 201 -7.72 -11.32 17.61
N ILE A 202 -6.77 -10.49 18.03
CA ILE A 202 -7.03 -9.10 18.43
C ILE A 202 -7.69 -8.33 17.27
N ILE A 203 -7.12 -8.43 16.06
CA ILE A 203 -7.62 -7.70 14.88
C ILE A 203 -8.99 -8.23 14.42
N LEU A 204 -9.19 -9.55 14.41
CA LEU A 204 -10.45 -10.14 13.95
C LEU A 204 -11.61 -9.87 14.90
N THR A 205 -11.36 -9.82 16.21
CA THR A 205 -12.40 -9.60 17.21
C THR A 205 -12.71 -8.14 17.51
N ASP A 206 -11.85 -7.20 17.10
CA ASP A 206 -12.09 -5.78 17.30
C ASP A 206 -13.13 -5.27 16.29
N PRO A 207 -14.36 -4.89 16.73
CA PRO A 207 -15.42 -4.41 15.85
C PRO A 207 -15.14 -2.99 15.32
N THR A 208 -14.21 -2.26 15.92
CA THR A 208 -13.88 -0.89 15.48
C THR A 208 -12.99 -0.88 14.24
N ILE A 209 -12.29 -2.00 13.94
CA ILE A 209 -11.41 -2.08 12.79
C ILE A 209 -12.22 -2.11 11.50
N ALA A 210 -12.06 -1.07 10.71
CA ALA A 210 -12.75 -0.89 9.45
C ALA A 210 -12.24 -1.86 8.38
N THR A 211 -13.15 -2.22 7.47
CA THR A 211 -12.88 -3.02 6.28
C THR A 211 -13.48 -2.36 5.05
N GLY A 212 -13.02 -2.73 3.86
CA GLY A 212 -13.53 -2.23 2.58
C GLY A 212 -12.47 -1.51 1.75
N TRP A 213 -12.92 -0.94 0.63
CA TRP A 213 -12.09 -0.19 -0.29
C TRP A 213 -12.32 1.31 -0.13
N ILE A 214 -11.24 2.09 -0.20
CA ILE A 214 -11.29 3.55 -0.16
C ILE A 214 -10.38 4.07 -1.27
N TYR A 215 -10.90 5.00 -2.06
CA TYR A 215 -10.16 5.69 -3.12
C TYR A 215 -10.06 7.18 -2.77
N THR A 216 -8.92 7.79 -3.10
CA THR A 216 -8.72 9.23 -2.95
C THR A 216 -9.08 10.00 -4.23
N ASN A 217 -9.04 11.33 -4.14
CA ASN A 217 -8.93 12.20 -5.29
C ASN A 217 -7.61 11.96 -6.04
N LYS A 218 -7.57 12.37 -7.30
CA LYS A 218 -6.35 12.43 -8.12
C LYS A 218 -5.70 13.79 -7.98
N VAL A 219 -4.39 13.80 -7.75
CA VAL A 219 -3.59 15.02 -7.64
C VAL A 219 -2.45 14.97 -8.64
N GLU A 220 -2.15 16.11 -9.26
CA GLU A 220 -1.02 16.21 -10.20
C GLU A 220 0.30 15.88 -9.51
N ILE A 221 1.13 15.09 -10.19
CA ILE A 221 2.51 14.79 -9.78
C ILE A 221 3.45 15.24 -10.89
N ASN A 222 4.44 16.07 -10.54
CA ASN A 222 5.30 16.71 -11.50
C ASN A 222 6.64 15.97 -11.66
N PHE A 223 6.80 15.32 -12.80
CA PHE A 223 8.06 14.67 -13.22
C PHE A 223 8.96 15.58 -14.05
N ARG A 224 8.49 16.79 -14.43
CA ARG A 224 9.28 17.75 -15.22
C ARG A 224 10.35 18.41 -14.38
N ASP A 225 11.53 18.60 -14.99
CA ASP A 225 12.62 19.39 -14.41
C ASP A 225 12.31 20.89 -14.42
#